data_689b8a93279e4970bebfa3b295f5578b
#
_entry.id   689b8a93279e4970bebfa3b295f5578b
#
_cell.length_a   1.000
_cell.length_b   1.000
_cell.length_c   1.000
_cell.angle_alpha   90.00
_cell.angle_beta   90.00
_cell.angle_gamma   90.00
#
_symmetry.space_group_name_H-M   'P 1'
#
loop_
_entity.id
_entity.type
_entity.pdbx_description
1 polymer ?
#
loop_
_entity_poly.entity_id
_entity_poly.type
_entity_poly.pdbx_seq_one_letter_code
_entity_poly.pdbx_strand_id
1 'polypeptide(L)'
;MFDRPSLSENYVSEQGHFKIHYTVSGADAVPLTSTNPDGVPDWVYDAARSAERVYRILVDTLNFDPPPGDNNTDGPEYDIFLRDWPRDDNYGVTYPENEIQQTNRPYDYSSYIVIDNDFAEEIYYTRGPDALHVTIAHEFFHAVQLGYNWHESNGLPGVSTAAGDRYFLEWCSVWMEERAYPAVDDYFQYLPLFFYSPEESLWSNYYHYSLGMFIRYITDLYGEQILAQIWEKIKDDFAFTALDETLAQYGTGTAALWNEFVRRSYFTGSRYDEIQALSPDARDFPLLQFPSNNSANLVDEVDFEITGEPFSTNLIMVAVESNMLIGLKNFAGLDQGFYGSLILNKDSGEDISEPFTFYTDFLIGEAGPRDSLGIFVTNNDVQNDVAYSLTVAQFPDTVSYPSVFLALYPNPLGMYLESDLNFKLQLGRRLSSLECSIINLLGQELLRVKYEAAELQFGPNILHIPYELIAGKNPPSGVYFIVCRVGSKTVSRKFTIIR
;
A
#
# COMPACT_ATOMS: atom_id res chain seq x y z
N MET A 1 12.94 31.84 0.58
CA MET A 1 12.17 31.99 -0.66
C MET A 1 13.15 31.75 -1.79
N PHE A 2 12.89 30.83 -2.66
CA PHE A 2 13.76 30.55 -3.81
C PHE A 2 13.31 31.51 -4.94
N ASP A 3 14.27 32.06 -5.67
CA ASP A 3 13.95 32.94 -6.79
C ASP A 3 13.55 32.12 -8.02
N ARG A 4 12.45 32.48 -8.68
CA ARG A 4 12.02 31.85 -9.94
C ARG A 4 13.12 31.95 -11.01
N PRO A 5 13.40 30.88 -11.80
CA PRO A 5 14.31 30.98 -12.90
C PRO A 5 13.86 32.03 -13.93
N SER A 6 14.82 32.75 -14.54
CA SER A 6 14.52 33.71 -15.62
C SER A 6 14.91 33.08 -16.96
N LEU A 7 13.93 32.63 -17.73
CA LEU A 7 14.07 32.02 -19.05
C LEU A 7 13.48 32.94 -20.13
N SER A 8 14.00 32.87 -21.36
CA SER A 8 13.70 33.87 -22.39
C SER A 8 12.36 33.66 -23.10
N GLU A 9 11.85 32.42 -23.09
CA GLU A 9 10.65 32.02 -23.84
C GLU A 9 9.63 31.40 -22.87
N ASN A 10 8.36 31.39 -23.30
CA ASN A 10 7.31 30.67 -22.61
C ASN A 10 6.25 30.14 -23.60
N TYR A 11 5.50 29.15 -23.18
CA TYR A 11 4.38 28.57 -23.89
C TYR A 11 3.24 28.26 -22.93
N VAL A 12 2.05 28.76 -23.23
CA VAL A 12 0.82 28.46 -22.47
C VAL A 12 0.18 27.20 -23.07
N SER A 13 -0.13 26.23 -22.24
CA SER A 13 -0.78 25.00 -22.65
C SER A 13 -2.13 25.23 -23.37
N GLU A 14 -2.57 24.29 -24.19
CA GLU A 14 -3.82 24.42 -24.98
C GLU A 14 -5.05 24.68 -24.12
N GLN A 15 -5.12 24.12 -22.91
CA GLN A 15 -6.23 24.30 -21.96
C GLN A 15 -6.06 25.53 -21.08
N GLY A 16 -4.86 26.09 -21.05
CA GLY A 16 -4.54 27.31 -20.30
C GLY A 16 -4.29 27.12 -18.81
N HIS A 17 -4.05 25.89 -18.34
CA HIS A 17 -3.74 25.67 -16.94
C HIS A 17 -2.25 25.90 -16.63
N PHE A 18 -1.36 25.71 -17.62
CA PHE A 18 0.08 25.73 -17.43
C PHE A 18 0.80 26.72 -18.32
N LYS A 19 1.86 27.33 -17.79
CA LYS A 19 2.84 28.10 -18.50
C LYS A 19 4.22 27.46 -18.39
N ILE A 20 4.74 27.00 -19.53
CA ILE A 20 6.02 26.34 -19.61
C ILE A 20 7.09 27.37 -19.99
N HIS A 21 8.01 27.63 -19.07
CA HIS A 21 9.16 28.54 -19.30
C HIS A 21 10.35 27.76 -19.78
N TYR A 22 11.01 28.24 -20.81
CA TYR A 22 12.16 27.58 -21.43
C TYR A 22 13.11 28.56 -22.10
N THR A 23 14.25 28.08 -22.60
CA THR A 23 15.14 28.81 -23.48
C THR A 23 15.62 27.93 -24.64
N VAL A 24 16.01 28.59 -25.75
CA VAL A 24 16.47 27.92 -27.00
C VAL A 24 17.99 28.02 -27.17
N SER A 25 18.70 28.56 -26.17
CA SER A 25 20.15 28.75 -26.22
C SER A 25 20.78 28.68 -24.82
N GLY A 26 22.06 28.31 -24.78
CA GLY A 26 22.80 28.18 -23.52
C GLY A 26 22.68 26.77 -22.90
N ALA A 27 23.06 26.62 -21.63
CA ALA A 27 22.99 25.34 -20.92
C ALA A 27 21.55 24.89 -20.69
N ASP A 28 20.67 25.82 -20.35
CA ASP A 28 19.25 25.54 -20.09
C ASP A 28 18.42 25.32 -21.39
N ALA A 29 19.05 25.24 -22.59
CA ALA A 29 18.32 25.11 -23.84
C ALA A 29 17.64 23.75 -23.95
N VAL A 30 16.34 23.75 -24.27
CA VAL A 30 15.59 22.52 -24.57
C VAL A 30 15.95 21.95 -25.96
N PRO A 31 15.69 20.66 -26.24
CA PRO A 31 15.77 20.10 -27.59
C PRO A 31 14.91 20.88 -28.59
N LEU A 32 15.50 21.33 -29.71
CA LEU A 32 14.90 22.33 -30.62
C LEU A 32 14.03 21.70 -31.73
N THR A 33 13.87 20.39 -31.80
CA THR A 33 12.98 19.76 -32.78
C THR A 33 11.57 20.31 -32.62
N SER A 34 10.94 20.73 -33.73
CA SER A 34 9.61 21.30 -33.76
C SER A 34 8.82 20.71 -34.93
N THR A 35 7.87 19.84 -34.64
CA THR A 35 6.97 19.19 -35.60
C THR A 35 5.49 19.41 -35.26
N ASN A 36 5.20 19.97 -34.09
CA ASN A 36 3.87 20.24 -33.58
C ASN A 36 3.20 21.45 -34.29
N PRO A 37 1.87 21.60 -34.21
CA PRO A 37 1.13 22.66 -34.88
C PRO A 37 1.49 24.08 -34.42
N ASP A 38 1.91 24.25 -33.20
CA ASP A 38 2.15 25.55 -32.58
C ASP A 38 3.55 26.11 -32.88
N GLY A 39 4.43 25.28 -33.48
CA GLY A 39 5.77 25.70 -33.88
C GLY A 39 6.75 25.94 -32.74
N VAL A 40 6.40 25.53 -31.51
CA VAL A 40 7.31 25.51 -30.36
C VAL A 40 8.16 24.24 -30.37
N PRO A 41 9.26 24.14 -29.61
CA PRO A 41 9.97 22.86 -29.48
C PRO A 41 9.03 21.74 -29.03
N ASP A 42 9.15 20.56 -29.67
CA ASP A 42 8.32 19.39 -29.35
C ASP A 42 8.42 19.00 -27.87
N TRP A 43 9.58 19.21 -27.26
CA TRP A 43 9.81 18.99 -25.85
C TRP A 43 8.91 19.87 -24.96
N VAL A 44 8.81 21.16 -25.27
CA VAL A 44 7.95 22.13 -24.56
C VAL A 44 6.47 21.77 -24.75
N TYR A 45 6.10 21.41 -25.96
CA TYR A 45 4.75 20.99 -26.30
C TYR A 45 4.35 19.71 -25.53
N ASP A 46 5.27 18.75 -25.44
CA ASP A 46 5.08 17.49 -24.72
C ASP A 46 4.99 17.72 -23.21
N ALA A 47 5.84 18.59 -22.64
CA ALA A 47 5.75 19.01 -21.24
C ALA A 47 4.37 19.60 -20.91
N ALA A 48 3.87 20.51 -21.73
CA ALA A 48 2.55 21.11 -21.54
C ALA A 48 1.42 20.08 -21.61
N ARG A 49 1.47 19.14 -22.55
CA ARG A 49 0.49 18.06 -22.68
C ARG A 49 0.53 17.08 -21.52
N SER A 50 1.72 16.78 -21.03
CA SER A 50 1.92 15.94 -19.84
C SER A 50 1.27 16.58 -18.62
N ALA A 51 1.53 17.87 -18.38
CA ALA A 51 0.96 18.62 -17.28
C ALA A 51 -0.59 18.65 -17.34
N GLU A 52 -1.16 18.92 -18.52
CA GLU A 52 -2.62 18.89 -18.71
C GLU A 52 -3.22 17.49 -18.51
N ARG A 53 -2.49 16.42 -18.86
CA ARG A 53 -2.92 15.05 -18.58
C ARG A 53 -3.01 14.80 -17.07
N VAL A 54 -2.01 15.21 -16.31
CA VAL A 54 -1.94 15.02 -14.87
C VAL A 54 -3.00 15.86 -14.15
N TYR A 55 -3.19 17.12 -14.59
CA TYR A 55 -4.27 17.99 -14.10
C TYR A 55 -5.63 17.31 -14.24
N ARG A 56 -5.93 16.77 -15.42
CA ARG A 56 -7.20 16.08 -15.67
C ARG A 56 -7.41 14.87 -14.77
N ILE A 57 -6.34 14.12 -14.45
CA ILE A 57 -6.44 12.99 -13.55
C ILE A 57 -6.72 13.48 -12.12
N LEU A 58 -5.89 14.37 -11.59
CA LEU A 58 -5.99 14.81 -10.21
C LEU A 58 -7.24 15.67 -9.98
N VAL A 59 -7.45 16.70 -10.78
CA VAL A 59 -8.49 17.70 -10.54
C VAL A 59 -9.84 17.25 -11.11
N ASP A 60 -9.90 16.90 -12.41
CA ASP A 60 -11.19 16.62 -13.06
C ASP A 60 -11.73 15.23 -12.72
N THR A 61 -10.85 14.23 -12.49
CA THR A 61 -11.29 12.84 -12.28
C THR A 61 -11.31 12.46 -10.80
N LEU A 62 -10.27 12.79 -10.05
CA LEU A 62 -10.14 12.43 -8.65
C LEU A 62 -10.69 13.47 -7.69
N ASN A 63 -11.06 14.67 -8.19
CA ASN A 63 -11.64 15.78 -7.46
C ASN A 63 -10.73 16.35 -6.39
N PHE A 64 -9.41 16.37 -6.61
CA PHE A 64 -8.52 17.19 -5.83
C PHE A 64 -8.77 18.67 -6.12
N ASP A 65 -8.57 19.52 -5.12
CA ASP A 65 -8.49 20.96 -5.36
C ASP A 65 -7.28 21.26 -6.26
N PRO A 66 -7.39 22.17 -7.22
CA PRO A 66 -6.23 22.60 -8.01
C PRO A 66 -5.16 23.24 -7.12
N PRO A 67 -3.90 23.25 -7.56
CA PRO A 67 -2.85 23.96 -6.82
C PRO A 67 -3.23 25.43 -6.61
N PRO A 68 -2.91 25.99 -5.45
CA PRO A 68 -3.25 27.39 -5.16
C PRO A 68 -2.56 28.37 -6.11
N GLY A 69 -3.30 29.40 -6.51
CA GLY A 69 -2.75 30.47 -7.33
C GLY A 69 -1.68 31.30 -6.57
N ASP A 70 -0.73 31.82 -7.31
CA ASP A 70 0.44 32.58 -6.83
C ASP A 70 0.25 34.12 -6.85
N ASN A 71 -0.97 34.60 -6.76
CA ASN A 71 -1.36 35.98 -6.88
C ASN A 71 -1.15 36.59 -8.28
N ASN A 72 -1.23 35.80 -9.33
CA ASN A 72 -0.97 36.15 -10.72
C ASN A 72 0.47 36.61 -10.97
N THR A 73 1.42 36.03 -10.30
CA THR A 73 2.84 36.23 -10.62
C THR A 73 3.12 35.62 -11.99
N ASP A 74 3.37 36.47 -13.00
CA ASP A 74 3.57 36.10 -14.40
C ASP A 74 2.33 35.48 -15.11
N GLY A 75 1.13 35.67 -14.60
CA GLY A 75 -0.13 35.19 -15.20
C GLY A 75 -0.96 34.31 -14.26
N PRO A 76 -2.12 33.84 -14.73
CA PRO A 76 -2.99 32.97 -13.94
C PRO A 76 -2.63 31.47 -14.04
N GLU A 77 -1.75 31.11 -14.99
CA GLU A 77 -1.35 29.75 -15.26
C GLU A 77 -0.39 29.24 -14.17
N TYR A 78 -0.31 27.93 -13.98
CA TYR A 78 0.69 27.32 -13.11
C TYR A 78 2.04 27.22 -13.85
N ASP A 79 3.13 27.68 -13.20
CA ASP A 79 4.43 27.84 -13.81
C ASP A 79 5.32 26.59 -13.70
N ILE A 80 5.85 26.11 -14.84
CA ILE A 80 6.84 25.03 -14.96
C ILE A 80 8.05 25.58 -15.70
N PHE A 81 9.23 25.43 -15.12
CA PHE A 81 10.50 25.91 -15.67
C PHE A 81 11.37 24.74 -16.14
N LEU A 82 11.75 24.73 -17.41
CA LEU A 82 12.66 23.75 -18.00
C LEU A 82 14.09 24.32 -17.99
N ARG A 83 14.98 23.74 -17.22
CA ARG A 83 16.36 24.18 -17.13
C ARG A 83 17.31 23.00 -16.90
N ASP A 84 18.57 23.16 -17.29
CA ASP A 84 19.64 22.20 -16.99
C ASP A 84 19.76 22.00 -15.47
N TRP A 85 19.46 20.76 -15.02
CA TRP A 85 19.39 20.39 -13.60
C TRP A 85 20.23 19.17 -13.27
N PRO A 86 21.54 19.12 -13.64
CA PRO A 86 22.37 17.92 -13.49
C PRO A 86 22.86 17.69 -12.05
N ARG A 87 22.10 18.11 -11.03
CA ARG A 87 22.56 18.04 -9.64
C ARG A 87 21.83 16.92 -8.91
N ASP A 88 22.62 15.99 -8.39
CA ASP A 88 22.22 15.08 -7.32
C ASP A 88 21.14 14.04 -7.69
N ASP A 89 21.07 13.56 -8.94
CA ASP A 89 20.09 12.57 -9.43
C ASP A 89 18.60 12.96 -9.28
N ASN A 90 18.30 14.18 -8.85
CA ASN A 90 16.94 14.68 -8.82
C ASN A 90 16.45 15.05 -10.22
N TYR A 91 15.24 14.60 -10.54
CA TYR A 91 14.59 14.87 -11.84
C TYR A 91 13.97 16.27 -11.88
N GLY A 92 13.42 16.74 -10.77
CA GLY A 92 12.75 18.02 -10.62
C GLY A 92 12.56 18.41 -9.17
N VAL A 93 11.98 19.58 -8.94
CA VAL A 93 11.61 20.09 -7.61
C VAL A 93 10.40 21.00 -7.70
N THR A 94 9.44 20.80 -6.83
CA THR A 94 8.34 21.73 -6.58
C THR A 94 8.70 22.67 -5.43
N TYR A 95 8.83 23.95 -5.75
CA TYR A 95 9.24 25.00 -4.79
C TYR A 95 8.03 25.68 -4.17
N PRO A 96 7.82 25.61 -2.84
CA PRO A 96 6.82 26.44 -2.17
C PRO A 96 7.19 27.91 -2.26
N GLU A 97 6.19 28.76 -2.49
CA GLU A 97 6.37 30.18 -2.75
C GLU A 97 5.74 31.08 -1.69
N ASN A 98 4.42 31.12 -1.65
CA ASN A 98 3.67 31.97 -0.75
C ASN A 98 2.77 31.13 0.15
N GLU A 99 2.82 31.38 1.45
CA GLU A 99 1.86 30.83 2.40
C GLU A 99 0.46 31.40 2.11
N ILE A 100 -0.56 30.52 2.06
CA ILE A 100 -1.90 30.90 1.59
C ILE A 100 -2.93 30.88 2.72
N GLN A 101 -2.75 30.01 3.72
CA GLN A 101 -3.64 29.89 4.88
C GLN A 101 -5.10 29.54 4.51
N GLN A 102 -5.27 28.60 3.59
CA GLN A 102 -6.60 28.10 3.21
C GLN A 102 -7.01 26.85 3.96
N THR A 103 -6.10 26.22 4.70
CA THR A 103 -6.34 25.03 5.55
C THR A 103 -6.36 25.42 7.03
N ASN A 104 -6.68 24.48 7.92
CA ASN A 104 -6.61 24.68 9.37
C ASN A 104 -5.19 24.51 9.93
N ARG A 105 -4.24 24.11 9.11
CA ARG A 105 -2.82 24.01 9.42
C ARG A 105 -2.03 25.08 8.67
N PRO A 106 -0.94 25.62 9.24
CA PRO A 106 -0.21 26.76 8.66
C PRO A 106 0.88 26.35 7.65
N TYR A 107 0.61 25.35 6.80
CA TYR A 107 1.61 24.74 5.90
C TYR A 107 1.12 24.59 4.47
N ASP A 108 0.18 25.42 4.03
CA ASP A 108 -0.36 25.45 2.68
C ASP A 108 0.26 26.60 1.88
N TYR A 109 0.71 26.30 0.66
CA TYR A 109 1.53 27.19 -0.16
C TYR A 109 1.10 27.16 -1.63
N SER A 110 1.26 28.30 -2.31
CA SER A 110 1.45 28.29 -3.77
C SER A 110 2.85 27.79 -4.09
N SER A 111 3.06 27.38 -5.34
CA SER A 111 4.33 26.80 -5.77
C SER A 111 4.58 27.00 -7.25
N TYR A 112 5.79 26.69 -7.68
CA TYR A 112 6.18 26.50 -9.08
C TYR A 112 7.08 25.26 -9.19
N ILE A 113 7.19 24.70 -10.39
CA ILE A 113 8.00 23.51 -10.67
C ILE A 113 9.24 23.88 -11.48
N VAL A 114 10.38 23.27 -11.13
CA VAL A 114 11.59 23.29 -11.96
C VAL A 114 11.96 21.85 -12.27
N ILE A 115 12.12 21.52 -13.56
CA ILE A 115 12.53 20.19 -14.01
C ILE A 115 13.67 20.30 -15.03
N ASP A 116 14.36 19.18 -15.24
CA ASP A 116 15.44 19.12 -16.21
C ASP A 116 14.95 19.44 -17.64
N ASN A 117 15.82 20.08 -18.43
CA ASN A 117 15.48 20.56 -19.76
C ASN A 117 15.51 19.49 -20.86
N ASP A 118 16.13 18.32 -20.66
CA ASP A 118 16.20 17.28 -21.69
C ASP A 118 16.37 15.84 -21.15
N PHE A 119 16.69 15.65 -19.85
CA PHE A 119 16.95 14.36 -19.20
C PHE A 119 17.94 13.48 -19.97
N ALA A 120 19.01 14.09 -20.51
CA ALA A 120 19.99 13.39 -21.34
C ALA A 120 21.11 12.75 -20.54
N GLU A 121 21.38 13.17 -19.32
CA GLU A 121 22.48 12.73 -18.48
C GLU A 121 22.36 11.27 -18.05
N GLU A 122 23.52 10.60 -17.97
CA GLU A 122 23.60 9.18 -17.56
C GLU A 122 23.27 8.96 -16.07
N ILE A 123 23.18 10.02 -15.28
CA ILE A 123 22.80 9.93 -13.86
C ILE A 123 21.35 9.51 -13.67
N TYR A 124 20.47 9.83 -14.61
CA TYR A 124 19.06 9.48 -14.53
C TYR A 124 18.82 8.00 -14.84
N TYR A 125 18.04 7.32 -14.02
CA TYR A 125 17.60 5.94 -14.26
C TYR A 125 16.67 5.88 -15.48
N THR A 126 15.59 6.67 -15.48
CA THR A 126 14.75 6.92 -16.64
C THR A 126 15.22 8.20 -17.34
N ARG A 127 15.18 8.25 -18.67
CA ARG A 127 15.74 9.37 -19.45
C ARG A 127 14.82 9.82 -20.57
N GLY A 128 15.07 11.04 -21.07
CA GLY A 128 14.36 11.62 -22.20
C GLY A 128 12.86 11.82 -21.92
N PRO A 129 11.99 11.63 -22.92
CA PRO A 129 10.54 11.91 -22.76
C PRO A 129 9.86 11.12 -21.63
N ASP A 130 10.30 9.90 -21.35
CA ASP A 130 9.73 9.10 -20.25
C ASP A 130 10.04 9.73 -18.90
N ALA A 131 11.26 10.22 -18.70
CA ALA A 131 11.65 10.97 -17.50
C ALA A 131 10.83 12.27 -17.37
N LEU A 132 10.70 13.05 -18.46
CA LEU A 132 9.84 14.24 -18.50
C LEU A 132 8.42 13.95 -18.01
N HIS A 133 7.84 12.87 -18.49
CA HIS A 133 6.46 12.50 -18.19
C HIS A 133 6.26 12.13 -16.71
N VAL A 134 7.10 11.25 -16.18
CA VAL A 134 6.98 10.84 -14.77
C VAL A 134 7.33 11.98 -13.82
N THR A 135 8.33 12.81 -14.16
CA THR A 135 8.69 13.96 -13.32
C THR A 135 7.55 14.98 -13.26
N ILE A 136 6.91 15.30 -14.38
CA ILE A 136 5.75 16.20 -14.37
C ILE A 136 4.61 15.61 -13.53
N ALA A 137 4.38 14.30 -13.60
CA ALA A 137 3.34 13.65 -12.82
C ALA A 137 3.64 13.74 -11.31
N HIS A 138 4.89 13.50 -10.93
CA HIS A 138 5.40 13.59 -9.57
C HIS A 138 5.28 15.01 -9.01
N GLU A 139 5.94 15.94 -9.67
CA GLU A 139 6.07 17.32 -9.20
C GLU A 139 4.72 18.07 -9.21
N PHE A 140 3.87 17.82 -10.21
CA PHE A 140 2.57 18.46 -10.21
C PHE A 140 1.65 17.90 -9.11
N PHE A 141 1.82 16.64 -8.71
CA PHE A 141 1.10 16.18 -7.52
C PHE A 141 1.61 16.89 -6.26
N HIS A 142 2.91 17.14 -6.10
CA HIS A 142 3.42 17.97 -5.02
C HIS A 142 2.79 19.37 -5.03
N ALA A 143 2.62 19.98 -6.20
CA ALA A 143 1.96 21.28 -6.31
C ALA A 143 0.52 21.28 -5.77
N VAL A 144 -0.23 20.21 -6.07
CA VAL A 144 -1.58 19.98 -5.52
C VAL A 144 -1.52 19.77 -4.01
N GLN A 145 -0.63 18.90 -3.52
CA GLN A 145 -0.45 18.56 -2.11
C GLN A 145 -0.11 19.79 -1.25
N LEU A 146 0.71 20.71 -1.77
CA LEU A 146 1.04 21.97 -1.09
C LEU A 146 -0.19 22.85 -0.83
N GLY A 147 -1.25 22.70 -1.61
CA GLY A 147 -2.53 23.36 -1.37
C GLY A 147 -3.34 22.74 -0.22
N TYR A 148 -3.07 21.51 0.14
CA TYR A 148 -3.70 20.83 1.27
C TYR A 148 -2.90 21.00 2.54
N ASN A 149 -1.65 20.66 2.51
CA ASN A 149 -0.68 20.90 3.59
C ASN A 149 0.71 20.38 3.22
N TRP A 150 1.74 21.05 3.71
CA TRP A 150 3.11 20.60 3.56
C TRP A 150 3.85 20.71 4.89
N HIS A 151 3.82 19.64 5.68
CA HIS A 151 4.59 19.59 6.92
C HIS A 151 5.62 18.47 6.88
N GLU A 152 6.89 18.81 7.07
CA GLU A 152 7.99 17.86 6.98
C GLU A 152 8.12 16.91 8.19
N SER A 153 7.37 17.13 9.27
CA SER A 153 7.38 16.26 10.44
C SER A 153 6.22 15.29 10.43
N ASN A 154 6.36 14.18 11.12
CA ASN A 154 5.31 13.16 11.21
C ASN A 154 4.17 13.51 12.17
N GLY A 155 4.26 14.62 12.91
CA GLY A 155 3.23 15.04 13.83
C GLY A 155 2.91 14.13 15.00
N LEU A 156 3.50 12.94 15.06
CA LEU A 156 3.26 11.98 16.12
C LEU A 156 4.15 12.30 17.32
N PRO A 157 3.57 12.59 18.52
CA PRO A 157 4.35 12.85 19.71
C PRO A 157 5.25 11.66 20.07
N GLY A 158 6.55 11.89 20.20
CA GLY A 158 7.52 10.86 20.58
C GLY A 158 8.11 10.04 19.44
N VAL A 159 7.58 10.09 18.24
CA VAL A 159 8.23 9.56 17.05
C VAL A 159 9.27 10.58 16.61
N SER A 160 10.52 10.29 16.96
CA SER A 160 11.65 11.06 16.51
C SER A 160 11.79 10.86 15.02
N THR A 161 11.65 11.92 14.30
CA THR A 161 12.06 12.12 12.93
C THR A 161 11.02 11.99 11.83
N ALA A 162 10.98 13.01 11.16
CA ALA A 162 11.27 13.21 9.73
C ALA A 162 10.43 12.42 8.71
N ALA A 163 9.75 11.36 9.05
CA ALA A 163 9.07 10.57 8.04
C ALA A 163 7.65 11.06 7.73
N GLY A 164 6.85 11.33 8.67
CA GLY A 164 5.46 11.74 8.62
C GLY A 164 4.85 12.11 7.30
N ASP A 165 4.37 13.32 7.21
CA ASP A 165 3.70 13.83 6.01
C ASP A 165 4.63 13.78 4.79
N ARG A 166 5.91 14.14 4.94
CA ARG A 166 6.87 14.22 3.85
C ARG A 166 6.93 12.94 3.01
N TYR A 167 7.04 11.77 3.65
CA TYR A 167 7.14 10.52 2.88
C TYR A 167 5.80 10.07 2.31
N PHE A 168 4.71 10.40 2.97
CA PHE A 168 3.38 10.18 2.40
C PHE A 168 3.15 11.02 1.13
N LEU A 169 3.69 12.26 1.11
CA LEU A 169 3.70 13.07 -0.10
C LEU A 169 4.41 12.35 -1.24
N GLU A 170 5.63 11.87 -0.97
CA GLU A 170 6.44 11.15 -1.96
C GLU A 170 5.76 9.87 -2.44
N TRP A 171 5.19 9.06 -1.53
CA TRP A 171 4.48 7.83 -1.93
C TRP A 171 3.31 8.11 -2.88
N CYS A 172 2.56 9.17 -2.60
CA CYS A 172 1.46 9.57 -3.46
C CYS A 172 1.95 10.08 -4.82
N SER A 173 3.08 10.81 -4.85
CA SER A 173 3.66 11.33 -6.09
C SER A 173 4.22 10.21 -6.97
N VAL A 174 4.92 9.23 -6.42
CA VAL A 174 5.35 8.02 -7.14
C VAL A 174 4.14 7.22 -7.65
N TRP A 175 3.08 7.08 -6.86
CA TRP A 175 1.84 6.47 -7.34
C TRP A 175 1.26 7.23 -8.55
N MET A 176 1.35 8.56 -8.56
CA MET A 176 0.83 9.37 -9.67
C MET A 176 1.64 9.18 -10.96
N GLU A 177 2.96 8.97 -10.86
CA GLU A 177 3.79 8.61 -12.02
C GLU A 177 3.24 7.37 -12.71
N GLU A 178 3.05 6.30 -11.95
CA GLU A 178 2.53 5.02 -12.43
C GLU A 178 1.08 5.15 -12.94
N ARG A 179 0.25 5.92 -12.24
CA ARG A 179 -1.13 6.17 -12.65
C ARG A 179 -1.24 6.95 -13.96
N ALA A 180 -0.35 7.91 -14.17
CA ALA A 180 -0.34 8.71 -15.39
C ALA A 180 0.37 8.00 -16.56
N TYR A 181 1.45 7.27 -16.29
CA TYR A 181 2.34 6.68 -17.28
C TYR A 181 2.73 5.23 -16.93
N PRO A 182 1.77 4.30 -16.91
CA PRO A 182 1.96 2.93 -16.41
C PRO A 182 2.90 2.06 -17.24
N ALA A 183 3.53 2.58 -18.27
CA ALA A 183 4.49 1.86 -19.12
C ALA A 183 5.93 2.31 -18.87
N VAL A 184 6.17 3.22 -17.94
CA VAL A 184 7.51 3.78 -17.71
C VAL A 184 8.26 3.03 -16.60
N ASP A 185 7.56 2.54 -15.59
CA ASP A 185 8.14 1.73 -14.51
C ASP A 185 9.31 2.40 -13.77
N ASP A 186 9.37 3.75 -13.70
CA ASP A 186 10.48 4.47 -13.06
C ASP A 186 10.65 4.07 -11.59
N TYR A 187 9.56 3.81 -10.88
CA TYR A 187 9.55 3.42 -9.46
C TYR A 187 10.30 2.11 -9.17
N PHE A 188 10.61 1.29 -10.18
CA PHE A 188 11.35 0.03 -10.00
C PHE A 188 12.74 0.26 -9.38
N GLN A 189 13.35 1.40 -9.64
CA GLN A 189 14.64 1.75 -9.04
C GLN A 189 14.61 1.83 -7.51
N TYR A 190 13.45 2.14 -6.92
CA TYR A 190 13.26 2.31 -5.48
C TYR A 190 12.84 1.03 -4.76
N LEU A 191 12.30 0.03 -5.48
CA LEU A 191 11.79 -1.20 -4.88
C LEU A 191 12.80 -1.94 -3.99
N PRO A 192 14.11 -2.01 -4.34
CA PRO A 192 15.10 -2.68 -3.50
C PRO A 192 15.15 -2.16 -2.05
N LEU A 193 14.84 -0.89 -1.80
CA LEU A 193 14.82 -0.31 -0.45
C LEU A 193 13.84 -1.05 0.47
N PHE A 194 12.65 -1.31 -0.02
CA PHE A 194 11.66 -2.08 0.74
C PHE A 194 11.95 -3.58 0.73
N PHE A 195 12.19 -4.18 -0.43
CA PHE A 195 12.30 -5.64 -0.56
C PHE A 195 13.50 -6.25 0.15
N TYR A 196 14.59 -5.48 0.34
CA TYR A 196 15.79 -5.93 1.02
C TYR A 196 15.82 -5.61 2.52
N SER A 197 14.95 -4.72 2.98
CA SER A 197 14.82 -4.34 4.39
C SER A 197 13.34 -4.16 4.79
N PRO A 198 12.51 -5.19 4.65
CA PRO A 198 11.06 -5.08 4.86
C PRO A 198 10.64 -4.93 6.33
N GLU A 199 11.59 -5.00 7.27
CA GLU A 199 11.34 -4.89 8.72
C GLU A 199 11.46 -3.47 9.25
N GLU A 200 11.89 -2.53 8.43
CA GLU A 200 11.88 -1.12 8.80
C GLU A 200 10.46 -0.65 9.11
N SER A 201 10.35 0.35 9.96
CA SER A 201 9.06 0.99 10.22
C SER A 201 8.42 1.53 8.93
N LEU A 202 7.10 1.40 8.79
CA LEU A 202 6.34 2.02 7.69
C LEU A 202 6.71 3.50 7.51
N TRP A 203 6.99 4.21 8.61
CA TRP A 203 7.32 5.64 8.62
C TRP A 203 8.83 5.91 8.65
N SER A 204 9.65 4.92 8.32
CA SER A 204 11.10 5.06 8.24
C SER A 204 11.52 5.92 7.05
N ASN A 205 12.53 6.77 7.27
CA ASN A 205 13.23 7.46 6.21
C ASN A 205 13.81 6.51 5.14
N TYR A 206 14.01 5.26 5.51
CA TYR A 206 14.67 4.28 4.67
C TYR A 206 13.86 3.96 3.41
N TYR A 207 12.53 3.93 3.52
CA TYR A 207 11.69 3.52 2.40
C TYR A 207 11.53 4.57 1.31
N HIS A 208 11.64 5.84 1.64
CA HIS A 208 11.52 6.93 0.65
C HIS A 208 10.40 6.68 -0.38
N TYR A 209 10.76 6.73 -1.66
CA TYR A 209 9.87 6.54 -2.81
C TYR A 209 9.33 5.10 -2.98
N SER A 210 9.96 4.09 -2.36
CA SER A 210 9.62 2.68 -2.57
C SER A 210 8.17 2.33 -2.20
N LEU A 211 7.51 3.14 -1.35
CA LEU A 211 6.14 2.89 -0.91
C LEU A 211 5.05 3.52 -1.80
N GLY A 212 5.38 4.04 -2.97
CA GLY A 212 4.37 4.34 -4.01
C GLY A 212 3.50 3.14 -4.34
N MET A 213 4.08 1.92 -4.29
CA MET A 213 3.35 0.67 -4.45
C MET A 213 2.38 0.36 -3.28
N PHE A 214 2.60 0.90 -2.07
CA PHE A 214 1.63 0.79 -0.97
C PHE A 214 0.41 1.65 -1.23
N ILE A 215 0.60 2.86 -1.77
CA ILE A 215 -0.51 3.71 -2.22
C ILE A 215 -1.29 3.04 -3.36
N ARG A 216 -0.60 2.44 -4.34
CA ARG A 216 -1.25 1.65 -5.39
C ARG A 216 -2.08 0.52 -4.80
N TYR A 217 -1.55 -0.23 -3.84
CA TYR A 217 -2.29 -1.29 -3.16
C TYR A 217 -3.55 -0.78 -2.46
N ILE A 218 -3.49 0.37 -1.79
CA ILE A 218 -4.65 1.01 -1.16
C ILE A 218 -5.70 1.39 -2.22
N THR A 219 -5.26 2.01 -3.32
CA THR A 219 -6.16 2.46 -4.38
C THR A 219 -6.78 1.32 -5.17
N ASP A 220 -6.06 0.23 -5.37
CA ASP A 220 -6.59 -0.99 -6.00
C ASP A 220 -7.67 -1.66 -5.15
N LEU A 221 -7.53 -1.64 -3.81
CA LEU A 221 -8.51 -2.22 -2.91
C LEU A 221 -9.77 -1.35 -2.71
N TYR A 222 -9.63 -0.04 -2.63
CA TYR A 222 -10.68 0.86 -2.17
C TYR A 222 -11.13 1.88 -3.21
N GLY A 223 -10.47 1.91 -4.37
CA GLY A 223 -10.68 2.90 -5.42
C GLY A 223 -9.83 4.15 -5.24
N GLU A 224 -9.47 4.80 -6.35
CA GLU A 224 -8.54 5.95 -6.37
C GLU A 224 -9.04 7.15 -5.56
N GLN A 225 -10.36 7.33 -5.42
CA GLN A 225 -10.96 8.42 -4.64
C GLN A 225 -10.62 8.39 -3.15
N ILE A 226 -10.13 7.27 -2.63
CA ILE A 226 -9.67 7.20 -1.24
C ILE A 226 -8.54 8.19 -0.97
N LEU A 227 -7.69 8.46 -1.98
CA LEU A 227 -6.59 9.44 -1.82
C LEU A 227 -7.13 10.85 -1.60
N ALA A 228 -8.11 11.28 -2.39
CA ALA A 228 -8.73 12.60 -2.19
C ALA A 228 -9.38 12.70 -0.79
N GLN A 229 -9.98 11.62 -0.28
CA GLN A 229 -10.55 11.58 1.09
C GLN A 229 -9.46 11.70 2.17
N ILE A 230 -8.31 11.07 1.98
CA ILE A 230 -7.17 11.18 2.91
C ILE A 230 -6.63 12.61 2.88
N TRP A 231 -6.38 13.16 1.67
CA TRP A 231 -5.85 14.50 1.51
C TRP A 231 -6.79 15.58 2.04
N GLU A 232 -8.11 15.40 1.93
CA GLU A 232 -9.08 16.32 2.54
C GLU A 232 -8.93 16.39 4.07
N LYS A 233 -8.63 15.26 4.71
CA LYS A 233 -8.36 15.22 6.16
C LYS A 233 -7.00 15.82 6.52
N ILE A 234 -6.01 15.74 5.61
CA ILE A 234 -4.68 16.34 5.83
C ILE A 234 -4.76 17.87 5.98
N LYS A 235 -5.81 18.53 5.49
CA LYS A 235 -6.06 19.94 5.77
C LYS A 235 -6.18 20.26 7.27
N ASP A 236 -6.54 19.28 8.08
CA ASP A 236 -6.78 19.42 9.51
C ASP A 236 -5.80 18.64 10.37
N ASP A 237 -5.22 17.53 9.85
CA ASP A 237 -4.42 16.59 10.62
C ASP A 237 -3.19 16.08 9.83
N PHE A 238 -2.37 15.28 10.47
CA PHE A 238 -1.19 14.67 9.87
C PHE A 238 -1.55 13.45 9.02
N ALA A 239 -0.74 13.14 8.03
CA ALA A 239 -0.97 12.08 7.06
C ALA A 239 -1.26 10.70 7.70
N PHE A 240 -0.58 10.35 8.80
CA PHE A 240 -0.84 9.09 9.51
C PHE A 240 -2.27 9.03 10.05
N THR A 241 -2.71 10.06 10.78
CA THR A 241 -4.06 10.13 11.34
C THR A 241 -5.10 10.12 10.23
N ALA A 242 -4.88 10.93 9.19
CA ALA A 242 -5.77 11.01 8.03
C ALA A 242 -5.92 9.66 7.32
N LEU A 243 -4.83 8.92 7.13
CA LEU A 243 -4.82 7.59 6.54
C LEU A 243 -5.59 6.59 7.42
N ASP A 244 -5.25 6.50 8.72
CA ASP A 244 -5.85 5.52 9.63
C ASP A 244 -7.35 5.75 9.84
N GLU A 245 -7.77 7.01 10.04
CA GLU A 245 -9.17 7.38 10.13
C GLU A 245 -9.95 7.14 8.83
N THR A 246 -9.32 7.29 7.68
CA THR A 246 -9.96 6.99 6.40
C THR A 246 -10.11 5.49 6.25
N LEU A 247 -9.06 4.71 6.48
CA LEU A 247 -9.11 3.24 6.44
C LEU A 247 -10.12 2.66 7.44
N ALA A 248 -10.31 3.29 8.61
CA ALA A 248 -11.32 2.88 9.58
C ALA A 248 -12.75 2.94 9.01
N GLN A 249 -13.04 3.87 8.09
CA GLN A 249 -14.35 3.94 7.40
C GLN A 249 -14.57 2.75 6.46
N TYR A 250 -13.48 2.16 5.95
CA TYR A 250 -13.50 0.94 5.12
C TYR A 250 -13.39 -0.34 5.97
N GLY A 251 -13.36 -0.19 7.31
CA GLY A 251 -13.40 -1.32 8.23
C GLY A 251 -12.06 -1.99 8.49
N THR A 252 -10.96 -1.33 8.21
CA THR A 252 -9.58 -1.76 8.49
C THR A 252 -8.82 -0.66 9.23
N GLY A 253 -7.53 -0.88 9.50
CA GLY A 253 -6.61 0.12 10.05
C GLY A 253 -5.25 -0.04 9.38
N THR A 254 -4.42 0.98 9.51
CA THR A 254 -3.11 1.07 8.84
C THR A 254 -2.22 -0.14 9.13
N ALA A 255 -2.10 -0.57 10.39
CA ALA A 255 -1.23 -1.69 10.76
C ALA A 255 -1.70 -3.04 10.19
N ALA A 256 -3.03 -3.28 10.15
CA ALA A 256 -3.57 -4.51 9.57
C ALA A 256 -3.33 -4.55 8.06
N LEU A 257 -3.54 -3.41 7.39
CA LEU A 257 -3.32 -3.29 5.95
C LEU A 257 -1.83 -3.37 5.60
N TRP A 258 -0.96 -2.78 6.42
CA TRP A 258 0.49 -2.88 6.27
C TRP A 258 0.98 -4.32 6.43
N ASN A 259 0.48 -5.05 7.44
CA ASN A 259 0.79 -6.47 7.60
C ASN A 259 0.42 -7.28 6.35
N GLU A 260 -0.76 -7.04 5.78
CA GLU A 260 -1.21 -7.71 4.57
C GLU A 260 -0.35 -7.34 3.35
N PHE A 261 -0.02 -6.06 3.19
CA PHE A 261 0.84 -5.57 2.12
C PHE A 261 2.22 -6.25 2.16
N VAL A 262 2.88 -6.28 3.34
CA VAL A 262 4.19 -6.93 3.50
C VAL A 262 4.09 -8.43 3.21
N ARG A 263 3.05 -9.11 3.67
CA ARG A 263 2.81 -10.52 3.36
C ARG A 263 2.61 -10.76 1.86
N ARG A 264 1.82 -9.92 1.17
CA ARG A 264 1.59 -10.03 -0.27
C ARG A 264 2.86 -9.76 -1.07
N SER A 265 3.77 -8.94 -0.55
CA SER A 265 5.09 -8.72 -1.14
C SER A 265 5.99 -9.96 -1.17
N TYR A 266 5.60 -11.05 -0.51
CA TYR A 266 6.24 -12.36 -0.69
C TYR A 266 6.07 -12.90 -2.11
N PHE A 267 4.92 -12.62 -2.74
CA PHE A 267 4.53 -13.16 -4.06
C PHE A 267 5.06 -12.29 -5.19
N THR A 268 6.39 -12.19 -5.31
CA THR A 268 7.08 -11.41 -6.33
C THR A 268 8.13 -12.23 -7.06
N GLY A 269 8.57 -11.78 -8.22
CA GLY A 269 9.60 -12.44 -9.01
C GLY A 269 9.26 -13.91 -9.27
N SER A 270 10.17 -14.82 -8.91
CA SER A 270 9.96 -16.27 -9.07
C SER A 270 8.88 -16.87 -8.17
N ARG A 271 8.37 -16.13 -7.17
CA ARG A 271 7.26 -16.51 -6.29
C ARG A 271 5.94 -15.85 -6.71
N TYR A 272 5.87 -15.23 -7.87
CA TYR A 272 4.68 -14.53 -8.33
C TYR A 272 3.47 -15.47 -8.41
N ASP A 273 2.38 -15.03 -7.79
CA ASP A 273 1.04 -15.64 -7.87
C ASP A 273 0.04 -14.54 -8.23
N GLU A 274 -0.74 -14.73 -9.28
CA GLU A 274 -1.65 -13.71 -9.82
C GLU A 274 -2.73 -13.28 -8.82
N ILE A 275 -3.13 -14.15 -7.90
CA ILE A 275 -4.19 -13.88 -6.91
C ILE A 275 -3.62 -13.19 -5.67
N GLN A 276 -2.37 -13.54 -5.30
CA GLN A 276 -1.75 -13.12 -4.06
C GLN A 276 -0.85 -11.90 -4.22
N ALA A 277 -0.31 -11.66 -5.40
CA ALA A 277 0.59 -10.55 -5.68
C ALA A 277 -0.07 -9.18 -5.48
N LEU A 278 0.76 -8.17 -5.31
CA LEU A 278 0.32 -6.77 -5.15
C LEU A 278 -0.26 -6.20 -6.44
N SER A 279 0.35 -6.55 -7.57
CA SER A 279 -0.02 -6.11 -8.92
C SER A 279 0.51 -7.08 -9.97
N PRO A 280 0.10 -6.99 -11.22
CA PRO A 280 0.69 -7.78 -12.32
C PRO A 280 2.21 -7.56 -12.48
N ASP A 281 2.70 -6.34 -12.21
CA ASP A 281 4.12 -5.97 -12.33
C ASP A 281 5.01 -6.65 -11.29
N ALA A 282 4.41 -7.20 -10.23
CA ALA A 282 5.12 -7.93 -9.19
C ALA A 282 5.92 -9.14 -9.70
N ARG A 283 5.70 -9.56 -10.95
CA ARG A 283 6.54 -10.55 -11.65
C ARG A 283 8.00 -10.11 -11.77
N ASP A 284 8.20 -8.80 -11.94
CA ASP A 284 9.50 -8.20 -12.20
C ASP A 284 10.10 -7.55 -10.94
N PHE A 285 9.38 -7.59 -9.80
CA PHE A 285 9.86 -7.05 -8.53
C PHE A 285 10.93 -7.94 -7.89
N PRO A 286 11.81 -7.38 -7.06
CA PRO A 286 12.74 -8.15 -6.25
C PRO A 286 12.03 -9.15 -5.35
N LEU A 287 12.72 -10.22 -4.94
CA LEU A 287 12.21 -11.14 -3.93
C LEU A 287 12.31 -10.52 -2.54
N LEU A 288 11.22 -10.57 -1.80
CA LEU A 288 11.19 -10.16 -0.40
C LEU A 288 12.21 -10.97 0.42
N GLN A 289 13.12 -10.29 1.10
CA GLN A 289 14.16 -10.89 1.92
C GLN A 289 13.66 -11.17 3.34
N PHE A 290 14.09 -12.31 3.88
CA PHE A 290 13.88 -12.64 5.28
C PHE A 290 15.20 -12.51 6.01
N PRO A 291 15.25 -11.86 7.21
CA PRO A 291 16.46 -11.75 7.98
C PRO A 291 17.00 -13.11 8.43
N SER A 292 18.29 -13.29 8.34
CA SER A 292 18.91 -14.55 8.74
C SER A 292 18.82 -14.85 10.24
N ASN A 293 18.75 -13.82 11.09
CA ASN A 293 18.60 -13.93 12.54
C ASN A 293 17.19 -14.38 12.97
N ASN A 294 16.19 -14.21 12.10
CA ASN A 294 14.82 -14.63 12.31
C ASN A 294 14.49 -15.92 11.52
N SER A 295 15.47 -16.74 11.22
CA SER A 295 15.29 -18.00 10.49
C SER A 295 15.75 -19.17 11.30
N ALA A 296 14.97 -20.27 11.31
CA ALA A 296 15.26 -21.48 12.07
C ALA A 296 14.74 -22.74 11.39
N ASN A 297 15.27 -23.89 11.84
CA ASN A 297 14.77 -25.22 11.45
C ASN A 297 13.90 -25.77 12.58
N LEU A 298 12.69 -26.21 12.26
CA LEU A 298 11.77 -26.82 13.20
C LEU A 298 12.00 -28.34 13.30
N VAL A 299 12.44 -28.78 14.47
CA VAL A 299 12.53 -30.21 14.81
C VAL A 299 11.36 -30.63 15.70
N ASP A 300 11.20 -30.00 16.85
CA ASP A 300 10.06 -30.17 17.78
C ASP A 300 9.41 -28.81 18.09
N GLU A 301 10.21 -27.85 18.52
CA GLU A 301 9.79 -26.47 18.77
C GLU A 301 10.96 -25.49 18.57
N VAL A 302 10.63 -24.26 18.27
CA VAL A 302 11.57 -23.14 18.15
C VAL A 302 10.94 -21.87 18.68
N ASP A 303 11.70 -21.18 19.55
CA ASP A 303 11.30 -19.93 20.16
C ASP A 303 11.92 -18.74 19.44
N PHE A 304 11.17 -17.66 19.30
CA PHE A 304 11.62 -16.40 18.80
C PHE A 304 11.38 -15.31 19.84
N GLU A 305 12.43 -14.55 20.15
CA GLU A 305 12.38 -13.34 20.96
C GLU A 305 12.80 -12.15 20.08
N ILE A 306 11.88 -11.24 19.83
CA ILE A 306 12.03 -10.17 18.85
C ILE A 306 11.57 -8.85 19.45
N THR A 307 12.17 -7.75 19.02
CA THR A 307 11.66 -6.41 19.27
C THR A 307 11.12 -5.84 17.96
N GLY A 308 9.84 -5.48 17.94
CA GLY A 308 9.21 -4.79 16.82
C GLY A 308 9.26 -3.29 17.05
N GLU A 309 9.84 -2.56 16.10
CA GLU A 309 9.76 -1.10 16.07
C GLU A 309 8.31 -0.63 15.79
N PRO A 310 7.98 0.65 16.06
CA PRO A 310 6.66 1.20 15.72
C PRO A 310 6.30 0.99 14.25
N PHE A 311 5.13 0.40 13.97
CA PHE A 311 4.68 0.10 12.61
C PHE A 311 5.66 -0.69 11.74
N SER A 312 6.57 -1.46 12.35
CA SER A 312 7.41 -2.41 11.61
C SER A 312 6.72 -3.77 11.46
N THR A 313 7.12 -4.53 10.46
CA THR A 313 6.72 -5.93 10.32
C THR A 313 7.94 -6.82 10.39
N ASN A 314 8.07 -7.57 11.47
CA ASN A 314 9.13 -8.57 11.58
C ASN A 314 8.77 -9.82 10.77
N LEU A 315 9.74 -10.34 10.03
CA LEU A 315 9.61 -11.52 9.19
C LEU A 315 10.37 -12.69 9.84
N ILE A 316 9.65 -13.79 10.04
CA ILE A 316 10.21 -15.02 10.62
C ILE A 316 10.06 -16.13 9.60
N MET A 317 11.11 -16.90 9.36
CA MET A 317 11.10 -18.03 8.44
C MET A 317 11.46 -19.32 9.19
N VAL A 318 10.59 -20.32 9.12
CA VAL A 318 10.80 -21.62 9.75
C VAL A 318 10.77 -22.73 8.69
N ALA A 319 11.88 -23.42 8.51
CA ALA A 319 11.96 -24.61 7.67
C ALA A 319 11.54 -25.85 8.46
N VAL A 320 10.75 -26.74 7.85
CA VAL A 320 10.25 -27.94 8.50
C VAL A 320 11.11 -29.14 8.11
N GLU A 321 11.59 -29.88 9.12
CA GLU A 321 12.56 -30.97 8.92
C GLU A 321 11.90 -32.36 8.79
N SER A 322 10.67 -32.53 9.30
CA SER A 322 9.96 -33.80 9.28
C SER A 322 8.45 -33.60 9.16
N ASN A 323 7.72 -34.65 8.78
CA ASN A 323 6.26 -34.58 8.75
C ASN A 323 5.69 -34.36 10.15
N MET A 324 5.00 -33.26 10.35
CA MET A 324 4.40 -32.90 11.63
C MET A 324 3.19 -31.99 11.46
N LEU A 325 2.39 -31.92 12.48
CA LEU A 325 1.34 -30.95 12.63
C LEU A 325 1.95 -29.73 13.35
N ILE A 326 1.95 -28.58 12.70
CA ILE A 326 2.60 -27.36 13.23
C ILE A 326 1.59 -26.32 13.68
N GLY A 327 1.96 -25.52 14.65
CA GLY A 327 1.16 -24.40 15.12
C GLY A 327 1.99 -23.37 15.88
N LEU A 328 1.33 -22.32 16.33
CA LEU A 328 1.90 -21.26 17.15
C LEU A 328 1.39 -21.36 18.59
N LYS A 329 2.28 -21.11 19.55
CA LYS A 329 1.97 -21.09 20.99
C LYS A 329 2.85 -20.06 21.74
N ASN A 330 2.54 -19.86 23.02
CA ASN A 330 3.33 -19.05 23.95
C ASN A 330 3.54 -17.61 23.49
N PHE A 331 2.45 -16.89 23.24
CA PHE A 331 2.53 -15.49 22.83
C PHE A 331 2.74 -14.57 24.05
N ALA A 332 3.99 -14.18 24.31
CA ALA A 332 4.26 -13.15 25.30
C ALA A 332 4.47 -11.80 24.59
N GLY A 333 3.82 -10.75 25.06
CA GLY A 333 3.88 -9.41 24.48
C GLY A 333 3.04 -9.17 23.21
N LEU A 334 2.44 -10.21 22.64
CA LEU A 334 1.64 -10.13 21.40
C LEU A 334 0.13 -9.94 21.63
N ASP A 335 -0.34 -10.03 22.86
CA ASP A 335 -1.74 -9.97 23.25
C ASP A 335 -2.39 -8.59 23.09
N GLN A 336 -1.58 -7.55 22.91
CA GLN A 336 -2.04 -6.18 22.68
C GLN A 336 -1.22 -5.52 21.56
N GLY A 337 -1.90 -5.09 20.52
CA GLY A 337 -1.32 -4.20 19.53
C GLY A 337 -0.47 -4.86 18.43
N PHE A 338 -0.62 -6.17 18.18
CA PHE A 338 0.06 -6.83 17.08
C PHE A 338 -0.90 -7.47 16.08
N TYR A 339 -0.54 -7.40 14.82
CA TYR A 339 -1.16 -8.19 13.76
C TYR A 339 -0.19 -9.25 13.26
N GLY A 340 -0.70 -10.47 13.05
CA GLY A 340 0.06 -11.56 12.46
C GLY A 340 -0.57 -12.03 11.17
N SER A 341 0.25 -12.46 10.22
CA SER A 341 -0.20 -13.26 9.08
C SER A 341 0.82 -14.34 8.75
N LEU A 342 0.41 -15.34 7.98
CA LEU A 342 1.18 -16.55 7.75
C LEU A 342 1.16 -16.94 6.27
N ILE A 343 2.26 -17.55 5.83
CA ILE A 343 2.35 -18.31 4.60
C ILE A 343 2.96 -19.68 4.95
N LEU A 344 2.22 -20.75 4.85
CA LEU A 344 2.78 -22.10 4.89
C LEU A 344 3.01 -22.54 3.44
N ASN A 345 4.26 -22.53 3.03
CA ASN A 345 4.70 -22.87 1.69
C ASN A 345 4.96 -24.37 1.60
N LYS A 346 4.26 -25.07 0.71
CA LYS A 346 4.32 -26.53 0.50
C LYS A 346 4.58 -26.86 -0.96
N ASP A 347 5.10 -28.05 -1.23
CA ASP A 347 5.21 -28.59 -2.60
C ASP A 347 3.85 -28.63 -3.35
N SER A 348 2.72 -28.65 -2.61
CA SER A 348 1.35 -28.69 -3.15
C SER A 348 0.71 -27.31 -3.35
N GLY A 349 1.39 -26.22 -2.98
CA GLY A 349 0.90 -24.84 -2.98
C GLY A 349 0.92 -24.22 -1.59
N GLU A 350 0.68 -22.92 -1.53
CA GLU A 350 0.74 -22.14 -0.30
C GLU A 350 -0.59 -22.19 0.47
N ASP A 351 -0.47 -22.29 1.79
CA ASP A 351 -1.54 -22.02 2.74
C ASP A 351 -1.35 -20.61 3.35
N ILE A 352 -2.28 -19.69 3.12
CA ILE A 352 -2.15 -18.27 3.43
C ILE A 352 -3.21 -17.85 4.46
N SER A 353 -2.84 -17.00 5.40
CA SER A 353 -3.79 -16.36 6.33
C SER A 353 -3.95 -14.88 6.04
N GLU A 354 -5.15 -14.35 6.27
CA GLU A 354 -5.39 -12.91 6.45
C GLU A 354 -4.75 -12.41 7.75
N PRO A 355 -4.54 -11.10 7.92
CA PRO A 355 -4.10 -10.53 9.19
C PRO A 355 -5.02 -10.93 10.34
N PHE A 356 -4.43 -11.38 11.44
CA PHE A 356 -5.11 -11.77 12.66
C PHE A 356 -4.38 -11.21 13.89
N THR A 357 -5.04 -11.26 15.04
CA THR A 357 -4.41 -10.90 16.32
C THR A 357 -4.09 -12.16 17.12
N PHE A 358 -3.06 -12.10 17.94
CA PHE A 358 -2.57 -13.24 18.73
C PHE A 358 -3.34 -13.32 20.05
N TYR A 359 -4.22 -14.32 20.20
CA TYR A 359 -5.02 -14.50 21.43
C TYR A 359 -4.77 -15.82 22.15
N THR A 360 -4.60 -16.90 21.41
CA THR A 360 -4.45 -18.25 21.96
C THR A 360 -3.60 -19.08 21.01
N ASP A 361 -2.97 -20.12 21.56
CA ASP A 361 -2.32 -21.16 20.74
C ASP A 361 -3.25 -21.63 19.63
N PHE A 362 -2.72 -21.80 18.45
CA PHE A 362 -3.51 -22.26 17.31
C PHE A 362 -2.71 -23.15 16.36
N LEU A 363 -3.41 -24.11 15.78
CA LEU A 363 -2.87 -25.02 14.81
C LEU A 363 -2.83 -24.35 13.43
N ILE A 364 -1.70 -24.49 12.72
CA ILE A 364 -1.56 -24.02 11.35
C ILE A 364 -1.95 -25.12 10.36
N GLY A 365 -1.35 -26.31 10.48
CA GLY A 365 -1.66 -27.44 9.61
C GLY A 365 -0.54 -28.48 9.55
N GLU A 366 -0.71 -29.46 8.67
CA GLU A 366 0.34 -30.44 8.37
C GLU A 366 1.42 -29.83 7.49
N ALA A 367 2.67 -30.08 7.85
CA ALA A 367 3.85 -29.69 7.09
C ALA A 367 4.87 -30.83 7.09
N GLY A 368 5.74 -30.87 6.09
CA GLY A 368 6.75 -31.89 5.91
C GLY A 368 8.13 -31.36 5.51
N PRO A 369 9.10 -32.25 5.29
CA PRO A 369 10.45 -31.86 4.86
C PRO A 369 10.36 -31.06 3.54
N ARG A 370 11.03 -29.91 3.49
CA ARG A 370 11.01 -28.89 2.43
C ARG A 370 9.88 -27.88 2.50
N ASP A 371 8.87 -28.08 3.35
CA ASP A 371 7.90 -27.03 3.61
C ASP A 371 8.52 -25.94 4.49
N SER A 372 8.02 -24.73 4.38
CA SER A 372 8.46 -23.60 5.18
C SER A 372 7.29 -22.71 5.63
N LEU A 373 7.39 -22.19 6.83
CA LEU A 373 6.42 -21.25 7.40
C LEU A 373 7.01 -19.86 7.48
N GLY A 374 6.44 -18.93 6.71
CA GLY A 374 6.66 -17.50 6.85
C GLY A 374 5.66 -16.90 7.84
N ILE A 375 6.14 -16.17 8.82
CA ILE A 375 5.31 -15.47 9.81
C ILE A 375 5.63 -13.98 9.72
N PHE A 376 4.61 -13.16 9.62
CA PHE A 376 4.69 -11.71 9.49
C PHE A 376 4.02 -11.09 10.71
N VAL A 377 4.78 -10.39 11.54
CA VAL A 377 4.30 -9.82 12.82
C VAL A 377 4.47 -8.31 12.81
N THR A 378 3.37 -7.59 12.73
CA THR A 378 3.35 -6.12 12.70
C THR A 378 3.04 -5.54 14.07
N ASN A 379 3.92 -4.67 14.57
CA ASN A 379 3.67 -3.86 15.75
C ASN A 379 2.71 -2.71 15.41
N ASN A 380 1.58 -2.64 16.09
CA ASN A 380 0.58 -1.58 15.91
C ASN A 380 0.81 -0.38 16.85
N ASP A 381 1.80 -0.42 17.72
CA ASP A 381 2.16 0.75 18.54
C ASP A 381 2.81 1.82 17.65
N VAL A 382 2.35 3.06 17.78
CA VAL A 382 2.81 4.18 16.96
C VAL A 382 4.05 4.86 17.53
N GLN A 383 4.47 4.53 18.76
CA GLN A 383 5.50 5.26 19.50
C GLN A 383 6.59 4.41 20.10
N ASN A 384 6.30 3.13 20.37
CA ASN A 384 7.18 2.31 21.19
C ASN A 384 7.66 1.06 20.48
N ASP A 385 8.92 0.76 20.68
CA ASP A 385 9.45 -0.58 20.46
C ASP A 385 8.79 -1.55 21.45
N VAL A 386 8.29 -2.66 20.96
CA VAL A 386 7.67 -3.68 21.82
C VAL A 386 8.38 -5.00 21.64
N ALA A 387 8.92 -5.51 22.75
CA ALA A 387 9.50 -6.85 22.77
C ALA A 387 8.38 -7.89 22.86
N TYR A 388 8.50 -8.94 22.06
CA TYR A 388 7.58 -10.07 22.09
C TYR A 388 8.28 -11.39 21.88
N SER A 389 7.62 -12.49 22.26
CA SER A 389 8.05 -13.84 21.92
C SER A 389 6.91 -14.69 21.38
N LEU A 390 7.25 -15.64 20.53
CA LEU A 390 6.35 -16.67 20.05
C LEU A 390 7.11 -17.99 19.84
N THR A 391 6.40 -19.11 19.98
CA THR A 391 6.94 -20.43 19.73
C THR A 391 6.25 -21.05 18.53
N VAL A 392 7.02 -21.52 17.55
CA VAL A 392 6.55 -22.46 16.51
C VAL A 392 6.82 -23.87 17.01
N ALA A 393 5.81 -24.73 17.03
CA ALA A 393 5.95 -26.06 17.60
C ALA A 393 5.21 -27.13 16.84
N GLN A 394 5.65 -28.37 17.04
CA GLN A 394 4.84 -29.55 16.71
C GLN A 394 3.65 -29.64 17.68
N PHE A 395 2.49 -29.91 17.13
CA PHE A 395 1.25 -30.14 17.88
C PHE A 395 0.83 -31.63 17.81
N PRO A 396 0.36 -32.22 18.92
CA PRO A 396 -0.16 -33.57 18.86
C PRO A 396 -1.49 -33.62 18.10
N ASP A 397 -1.65 -34.61 17.24
CA ASP A 397 -2.84 -34.84 16.41
C ASP A 397 -4.09 -35.31 17.18
N THR A 398 -3.92 -35.63 18.46
CA THR A 398 -4.94 -36.22 19.33
C THR A 398 -5.73 -35.24 20.18
N VAL A 399 -5.38 -33.92 20.15
CA VAL A 399 -5.98 -32.89 21.01
C VAL A 399 -6.94 -32.00 20.19
N SER A 400 -8.01 -31.54 20.83
CA SER A 400 -8.93 -30.56 20.23
C SER A 400 -8.40 -29.13 20.45
N TYR A 401 -8.08 -28.45 19.38
CA TYR A 401 -7.59 -27.09 19.37
C TYR A 401 -8.68 -26.04 19.18
N PRO A 402 -8.45 -24.75 19.49
CA PRO A 402 -9.36 -23.68 19.11
C PRO A 402 -9.56 -23.63 17.59
N SER A 403 -10.81 -23.44 17.16
CA SER A 403 -11.10 -23.15 15.76
C SER A 403 -11.00 -21.66 15.53
N VAL A 404 -10.29 -21.24 14.49
CA VAL A 404 -10.03 -19.83 14.18
C VAL A 404 -10.16 -19.55 12.68
N PHE A 405 -10.56 -18.32 12.32
CA PHE A 405 -10.46 -17.86 10.96
C PHE A 405 -9.00 -17.51 10.65
N LEU A 406 -8.48 -18.07 9.56
CA LEU A 406 -7.12 -17.80 9.06
C LEU A 406 -7.13 -16.82 7.88
N ALA A 407 -8.16 -16.89 7.02
CA ALA A 407 -8.28 -16.01 5.87
C ALA A 407 -9.75 -15.76 5.50
N LEU A 408 -10.04 -14.63 4.84
CA LEU A 408 -11.32 -14.32 4.20
C LEU A 408 -11.03 -13.39 3.01
N TYR A 409 -11.39 -13.81 1.79
CA TYR A 409 -11.07 -13.08 0.58
C TYR A 409 -12.11 -13.32 -0.54
N PRO A 410 -12.31 -12.37 -1.45
CA PRO A 410 -11.76 -11.03 -1.40
C PRO A 410 -12.35 -10.24 -0.23
N ASN A 411 -11.55 -9.35 0.34
CA ASN A 411 -12.00 -8.41 1.36
C ASN A 411 -11.30 -7.03 1.10
N PRO A 412 -12.04 -6.04 0.59
CA PRO A 412 -13.50 -6.02 0.41
C PRO A 412 -14.02 -6.96 -0.69
N LEU A 413 -15.25 -7.44 -0.50
CA LEU A 413 -15.98 -8.16 -1.54
C LEU A 413 -16.66 -7.16 -2.47
N GLY A 414 -16.09 -6.98 -3.66
CA GLY A 414 -16.67 -6.15 -4.71
C GLY A 414 -17.79 -6.88 -5.44
N MET A 415 -19.02 -6.42 -5.31
CA MET A 415 -20.17 -7.06 -5.97
C MET A 415 -20.12 -6.95 -7.50
N TYR A 416 -19.32 -6.03 -8.03
CA TYR A 416 -19.07 -5.87 -9.47
C TYR A 416 -18.05 -6.88 -10.03
N LEU A 417 -17.31 -7.58 -9.17
CA LEU A 417 -16.30 -8.57 -9.59
C LEU A 417 -16.90 -9.97 -9.77
N GLU A 418 -18.16 -10.19 -9.35
CA GLU A 418 -18.84 -11.48 -9.41
C GLU A 418 -18.03 -12.65 -8.80
N SER A 419 -17.27 -12.34 -7.75
CA SER A 419 -16.36 -13.30 -7.11
C SER A 419 -17.01 -13.96 -5.91
N ASP A 420 -16.76 -15.28 -5.71
CA ASP A 420 -17.14 -16.00 -4.50
C ASP A 420 -16.43 -15.44 -3.28
N LEU A 421 -17.13 -15.45 -2.13
CA LEU A 421 -16.50 -15.16 -0.85
C LEU A 421 -15.82 -16.42 -0.34
N ASN A 422 -14.51 -16.44 -0.39
CA ASN A 422 -13.68 -17.53 0.10
C ASN A 422 -13.26 -17.27 1.54
N PHE A 423 -13.15 -18.31 2.35
CA PHE A 423 -12.60 -18.19 3.69
C PHE A 423 -11.86 -19.46 4.11
N LYS A 424 -10.77 -19.25 4.83
CA LYS A 424 -9.98 -20.31 5.42
C LYS A 424 -10.30 -20.39 6.91
N LEU A 425 -10.84 -21.53 7.33
CA LEU A 425 -11.23 -21.81 8.70
C LEU A 425 -10.42 -22.98 9.25
N GLN A 426 -9.64 -22.71 10.30
CA GLN A 426 -8.99 -23.76 11.08
C GLN A 426 -10.00 -24.45 11.97
N LEU A 427 -10.24 -25.75 11.76
CA LEU A 427 -11.08 -26.56 12.63
C LEU A 427 -10.23 -27.33 13.63
N GLY A 428 -10.34 -26.96 14.90
CA GLY A 428 -9.64 -27.62 16.01
C GLY A 428 -10.21 -28.99 16.40
N ARG A 429 -11.20 -29.50 15.66
CA ARG A 429 -11.82 -30.82 15.83
C ARG A 429 -12.56 -31.27 14.58
N ARG A 430 -12.82 -32.56 14.45
CA ARG A 430 -13.70 -33.09 13.41
C ARG A 430 -15.15 -32.70 13.68
N LEU A 431 -15.86 -32.27 12.65
CA LEU A 431 -17.26 -31.88 12.70
C LEU A 431 -18.10 -32.76 11.78
N SER A 432 -19.36 -33.01 12.15
CA SER A 432 -20.35 -33.65 11.27
C SER A 432 -20.98 -32.66 10.30
N SER A 433 -21.00 -31.39 10.64
CA SER A 433 -21.39 -30.28 9.78
C SER A 433 -20.93 -28.95 10.37
N LEU A 434 -20.85 -27.92 9.53
CA LEU A 434 -20.52 -26.54 9.91
C LEU A 434 -21.57 -25.61 9.34
N GLU A 435 -22.20 -24.79 10.19
CA GLU A 435 -23.08 -23.72 9.75
C GLU A 435 -22.37 -22.38 9.83
N CYS A 436 -22.37 -21.64 8.71
CA CYS A 436 -21.82 -20.29 8.61
C CYS A 436 -22.91 -19.33 8.15
N SER A 437 -23.04 -18.17 8.82
CA SER A 437 -23.98 -17.11 8.47
C SER A 437 -23.26 -15.82 8.17
N ILE A 438 -23.73 -15.06 7.17
CA ILE A 438 -23.35 -13.66 6.96
C ILE A 438 -24.37 -12.79 7.70
N ILE A 439 -23.88 -11.93 8.58
CA ILE A 439 -24.72 -10.99 9.34
C ILE A 439 -24.23 -9.55 9.15
N ASN A 440 -25.15 -8.58 9.24
CA ASN A 440 -24.80 -7.16 9.25
C ASN A 440 -24.46 -6.66 10.67
N LEU A 441 -24.07 -5.39 10.79
CA LEU A 441 -23.75 -4.74 12.08
C LEU A 441 -24.88 -4.77 13.12
N LEU A 442 -26.13 -4.92 12.68
CA LEU A 442 -27.31 -5.03 13.56
C LEU A 442 -27.59 -6.47 13.98
N GLY A 443 -26.75 -7.44 13.57
CA GLY A 443 -26.94 -8.86 13.85
C GLY A 443 -28.02 -9.53 12.97
N GLN A 444 -28.53 -8.85 11.96
CA GLN A 444 -29.52 -9.43 11.03
C GLN A 444 -28.82 -10.37 10.05
N GLU A 445 -29.32 -11.60 9.96
CA GLU A 445 -28.79 -12.61 9.06
C GLU A 445 -29.18 -12.29 7.61
N LEU A 446 -28.15 -12.16 6.75
CA LEU A 446 -28.28 -11.99 5.31
C LEU A 446 -28.43 -13.34 4.62
N LEU A 447 -27.56 -14.29 4.99
CA LEU A 447 -27.42 -15.59 4.35
C LEU A 447 -26.92 -16.61 5.36
N ARG A 448 -27.33 -17.88 5.19
CA ARG A 448 -26.78 -19.02 5.92
C ARG A 448 -26.38 -20.12 4.93
N VAL A 449 -25.21 -20.70 5.16
CA VAL A 449 -24.68 -21.83 4.39
C VAL A 449 -24.30 -22.95 5.35
N LYS A 450 -24.52 -24.20 4.93
CA LYS A 450 -24.15 -25.39 5.69
C LYS A 450 -23.17 -26.25 4.85
N TYR A 451 -22.07 -26.64 5.48
CA TYR A 451 -21.08 -27.57 4.94
C TYR A 451 -21.25 -28.92 5.65
N GLU A 452 -21.23 -30.01 4.91
CA GLU A 452 -21.38 -31.35 5.45
C GLU A 452 -20.02 -31.98 5.79
N ALA A 453 -20.01 -33.04 6.58
CA ALA A 453 -18.79 -33.71 7.05
C ALA A 453 -17.80 -34.09 5.94
N ALA A 454 -18.30 -34.39 4.74
CA ALA A 454 -17.45 -34.76 3.60
C ALA A 454 -16.66 -33.59 3.02
N GLU A 455 -17.08 -32.35 3.32
CA GLU A 455 -16.45 -31.10 2.89
C GLU A 455 -15.49 -30.53 3.97
N LEU A 456 -15.41 -31.20 5.13
CA LEU A 456 -14.70 -30.69 6.30
C LEU A 456 -13.62 -31.67 6.75
N GLN A 457 -12.46 -31.13 7.07
CA GLN A 457 -11.36 -31.91 7.63
C GLN A 457 -10.91 -31.30 8.99
N PHE A 458 -10.21 -32.07 9.77
CA PHE A 458 -9.46 -31.54 10.91
C PHE A 458 -8.30 -30.70 10.39
N GLY A 459 -8.10 -29.54 10.96
CA GLY A 459 -7.10 -28.59 10.46
C GLY A 459 -7.69 -27.52 9.54
N PRO A 460 -6.92 -26.97 8.61
CA PRO A 460 -7.35 -25.91 7.72
C PRO A 460 -8.37 -26.42 6.69
N ASN A 461 -9.42 -25.63 6.49
CA ASN A 461 -10.46 -25.85 5.50
C ASN A 461 -10.59 -24.59 4.64
N ILE A 462 -10.53 -24.71 3.33
CA ILE A 462 -10.84 -23.64 2.40
C ILE A 462 -12.29 -23.85 1.98
N LEU A 463 -13.15 -22.91 2.38
CA LEU A 463 -14.58 -22.94 2.14
C LEU A 463 -14.98 -21.72 1.33
N HIS A 464 -16.06 -21.81 0.56
CA HIS A 464 -16.53 -20.70 -0.25
C HIS A 464 -18.05 -20.51 -0.13
N ILE A 465 -18.49 -19.27 -0.28
CA ILE A 465 -19.89 -18.90 -0.44
C ILE A 465 -20.05 -18.36 -1.86
N PRO A 466 -20.81 -19.02 -2.73
CA PRO A 466 -21.02 -18.60 -4.10
C PRO A 466 -21.56 -17.17 -4.19
N TYR A 467 -21.00 -16.38 -5.13
CA TYR A 467 -21.41 -15.00 -5.39
C TYR A 467 -22.92 -14.87 -5.59
N GLU A 468 -23.55 -15.77 -6.34
CA GLU A 468 -24.98 -15.72 -6.66
C GLU A 468 -25.86 -15.76 -5.39
N LEU A 469 -25.43 -16.49 -4.35
CA LEU A 469 -26.16 -16.55 -3.08
C LEU A 469 -26.11 -15.22 -2.34
N ILE A 470 -24.98 -14.52 -2.40
CA ILE A 470 -24.80 -13.19 -1.77
C ILE A 470 -25.51 -12.14 -2.61
N ALA A 471 -25.30 -12.13 -3.92
CA ALA A 471 -25.93 -11.18 -4.85
C ALA A 471 -27.44 -11.27 -4.84
N GLY A 472 -27.99 -12.50 -4.76
CA GLY A 472 -29.45 -12.74 -4.65
C GLY A 472 -30.09 -12.09 -3.41
N LYS A 473 -29.32 -11.75 -2.39
CA LYS A 473 -29.79 -11.03 -1.20
C LYS A 473 -29.71 -9.50 -1.33
N ASN A 474 -29.07 -9.01 -2.39
CA ASN A 474 -28.95 -7.58 -2.71
C ASN A 474 -28.40 -6.73 -1.53
N PRO A 475 -27.26 -7.12 -0.90
CA PRO A 475 -26.75 -6.44 0.28
C PRO A 475 -26.31 -5.02 -0.05
N PRO A 476 -26.59 -4.01 0.80
CA PRO A 476 -26.00 -2.69 0.64
C PRO A 476 -24.49 -2.72 0.91
N SER A 477 -23.74 -1.74 0.38
CA SER A 477 -22.34 -1.53 0.77
C SER A 477 -22.26 -1.33 2.29
N GLY A 478 -21.29 -1.96 2.94
CA GLY A 478 -21.13 -1.86 4.38
C GLY A 478 -20.35 -3.01 4.99
N VAL A 479 -20.22 -2.97 6.32
CA VAL A 479 -19.51 -3.97 7.11
C VAL A 479 -20.42 -5.13 7.44
N TYR A 480 -19.92 -6.34 7.26
CA TYR A 480 -20.56 -7.61 7.55
C TYR A 480 -19.66 -8.51 8.38
N PHE A 481 -20.24 -9.55 8.96
CA PHE A 481 -19.49 -10.62 9.61
C PHE A 481 -19.90 -11.95 9.03
N ILE A 482 -18.91 -12.81 8.73
CA ILE A 482 -19.15 -14.23 8.62
C ILE A 482 -19.03 -14.84 10.01
N VAL A 483 -20.00 -15.64 10.40
CA VAL A 483 -20.12 -16.24 11.73
C VAL A 483 -20.32 -17.73 11.56
N CYS A 484 -19.32 -18.53 11.96
CA CYS A 484 -19.40 -19.99 11.86
C CYS A 484 -19.58 -20.62 13.25
N ARG A 485 -20.52 -21.56 13.35
CA ARG A 485 -20.82 -22.28 14.61
C ARG A 485 -20.05 -23.58 14.64
N VAL A 486 -19.02 -23.64 15.49
CA VAL A 486 -18.19 -24.83 15.69
C VAL A 486 -18.58 -25.52 17.00
N GLY A 487 -19.56 -26.41 16.94
CA GLY A 487 -20.17 -27.04 18.13
C GLY A 487 -20.86 -26.02 19.03
N SER A 488 -20.40 -25.89 20.28
CA SER A 488 -20.94 -24.90 21.24
C SER A 488 -20.27 -23.53 21.13
N LYS A 489 -19.20 -23.37 20.35
CA LYS A 489 -18.45 -22.12 20.16
C LYS A 489 -18.82 -21.49 18.84
N THR A 490 -18.61 -20.18 18.77
CA THR A 490 -18.79 -19.38 17.56
C THR A 490 -17.47 -18.71 17.24
N VAL A 491 -17.06 -18.76 15.99
CA VAL A 491 -15.95 -17.99 15.44
C VAL A 491 -16.48 -17.02 14.38
N SER A 492 -15.94 -15.83 14.31
CA SER A 492 -16.40 -14.81 13.36
C SER A 492 -15.27 -14.00 12.78
N ARG A 493 -15.49 -13.48 11.56
CA ARG A 493 -14.56 -12.58 10.87
C ARG A 493 -15.35 -11.46 10.21
N LYS A 494 -14.84 -10.23 10.34
CA LYS A 494 -15.38 -9.03 9.70
C LYS A 494 -14.92 -8.96 8.24
N PHE A 495 -15.79 -8.48 7.35
CA PHE A 495 -15.46 -8.11 5.99
C PHE A 495 -16.37 -6.98 5.49
N THR A 496 -16.00 -6.38 4.37
CA THR A 496 -16.75 -5.29 3.75
C THR A 496 -17.33 -5.74 2.41
N ILE A 497 -18.57 -5.36 2.13
CA ILE A 497 -19.20 -5.48 0.81
C ILE A 497 -19.23 -4.10 0.16
N ILE A 498 -18.76 -4.00 -1.09
CA ILE A 498 -18.77 -2.79 -1.90
C ILE A 498 -19.59 -3.07 -3.18
N ARG A 499 -20.49 -2.13 -3.50
CA ARG A 499 -21.34 -2.16 -4.70
C ARG A 499 -20.83 -1.23 -5.75
#